data_a3acf5a257c6a58951b124819370167b
#
_entry.id   a3acf5a257c6a58951b124819370167b
#
_cell.length_a   1.000
_cell.length_b   1.000
_cell.length_c   1.000
_cell.angle_alpha   90.00
_cell.angle_beta   90.00
_cell.angle_gamma   90.00
#
_symmetry.space_group_name_H-M   'P 1'
#
loop_
_entity.id
_entity.type
_entity.pdbx_description
1 polymer ?
#
loop_
_entity_poly.entity_id
_entity_poly.type
_entity_poly.pdbx_seq_one_letter_code
_entity_poly.pdbx_strand_id
1 'polypeptide(L)'
;HIYGHKRVINVLTEICRLTFSQKDFDIFQKRIVIDVLTDGCQRKIAGMDITFFSLHSTKEEQYGFRAVTPEGKTVVCLGDEPLNDANRDVAQNADWLLTEAFCLHSEAERYKPYEKHHSTALDAGKTAATLHARNLIIYHTEDDSLPSRQKAYAAEAALNFSGHIVVPDDLDSVTL
;
A
#
# COMPACT_ATOMS: atom_id res chain seq x y z
N HIS A 1 -5.30 -5.59 -18.06
CA HIS A 1 -4.01 -4.92 -17.95
C HIS A 1 -3.31 -5.35 -16.66
N ILE A 2 -1.98 -5.44 -16.70
CA ILE A 2 -1.12 -5.69 -15.54
C ILE A 2 -0.10 -4.57 -15.49
N TYR A 3 -0.02 -3.92 -14.34
CA TYR A 3 0.91 -2.82 -14.06
C TYR A 3 1.90 -3.28 -13.00
N GLY A 4 3.18 -3.10 -13.23
CA GLY A 4 4.21 -3.47 -12.26
C GLY A 4 5.60 -3.01 -12.67
N HIS A 5 6.53 -2.96 -11.73
CA HIS A 5 7.91 -2.67 -12.05
C HIS A 5 8.57 -3.82 -12.84
N LYS A 6 9.67 -3.52 -13.52
CA LYS A 6 10.32 -4.43 -14.48
C LYS A 6 10.57 -5.84 -13.90
N ARG A 7 11.04 -5.92 -12.66
CA ARG A 7 11.38 -7.21 -12.03
C ARG A 7 10.14 -8.09 -11.83
N VAL A 8 9.06 -7.55 -11.24
CA VAL A 8 7.83 -8.33 -11.01
C VAL A 8 7.19 -8.77 -12.32
N ILE A 9 7.23 -7.93 -13.35
CA ILE A 9 6.72 -8.29 -14.68
C ILE A 9 7.53 -9.42 -15.29
N ASN A 10 8.86 -9.37 -15.19
CA ASN A 10 9.73 -10.45 -15.68
C ASN A 10 9.45 -11.77 -14.95
N VAL A 11 9.34 -11.74 -13.63
CA VAL A 11 9.03 -12.94 -12.83
C VAL A 11 7.67 -13.51 -13.20
N LEU A 12 6.63 -12.67 -13.28
CA LEU A 12 5.28 -13.08 -13.68
C LEU A 12 5.28 -13.75 -15.07
N THR A 13 5.92 -13.10 -16.03
CA THR A 13 5.99 -13.61 -17.41
C THR A 13 6.69 -14.96 -17.46
N GLU A 14 7.79 -15.11 -16.71
CA GLU A 14 8.55 -16.36 -16.67
C GLU A 14 7.75 -17.49 -15.97
N ILE A 15 7.05 -17.19 -14.87
CA ILE A 15 6.15 -18.14 -14.23
C ILE A 15 5.07 -18.61 -15.21
N CYS A 16 4.40 -17.67 -15.89
CA CYS A 16 3.39 -18.03 -16.90
C CYS A 16 4.00 -18.88 -18.04
N ARG A 17 5.19 -18.54 -18.51
CA ARG A 17 5.88 -19.32 -19.55
C ARG A 17 6.21 -20.76 -19.12
N LEU A 18 6.57 -20.95 -17.86
CA LEU A 18 6.97 -22.26 -17.32
C LEU A 18 5.76 -23.14 -16.92
N THR A 19 4.63 -22.53 -16.58
CA THR A 19 3.48 -23.24 -16.00
C THR A 19 2.32 -23.44 -16.98
N PHE A 20 2.18 -22.56 -17.97
CA PHE A 20 1.13 -22.65 -18.97
C PHE A 20 1.51 -23.61 -20.10
N SER A 21 0.51 -24.22 -20.74
CA SER A 21 0.72 -24.82 -22.05
C SER A 21 1.13 -23.76 -23.07
N GLN A 22 1.82 -24.15 -24.15
CA GLN A 22 2.19 -23.18 -25.20
C GLN A 22 0.97 -22.40 -25.73
N LYS A 23 -0.15 -23.08 -25.91
CA LYS A 23 -1.41 -22.48 -26.37
C LYS A 23 -1.93 -21.41 -25.39
N ASP A 24 -1.89 -21.70 -24.09
CA ASP A 24 -2.38 -20.76 -23.06
C ASP A 24 -1.43 -19.58 -22.89
N PHE A 25 -0.14 -19.81 -23.00
CA PHE A 25 0.85 -18.72 -22.98
C PHE A 25 0.69 -17.78 -24.19
N ASP A 26 0.42 -18.32 -25.39
CA ASP A 26 0.12 -17.50 -26.56
C ASP A 26 -1.15 -16.65 -26.37
N ILE A 27 -2.16 -17.21 -25.70
CA ILE A 27 -3.38 -16.46 -25.33
C ILE A 27 -3.06 -15.38 -24.29
N PHE A 28 -2.26 -15.68 -23.28
CA PHE A 28 -1.78 -14.71 -22.30
C PHE A 28 -1.12 -13.52 -22.98
N GLN A 29 -0.13 -13.77 -23.85
CA GLN A 29 0.60 -12.73 -24.58
C GLN A 29 -0.32 -11.87 -25.48
N LYS A 30 -1.38 -12.44 -26.05
CA LYS A 30 -2.29 -11.71 -26.93
C LYS A 30 -3.34 -10.89 -26.18
N ARG A 31 -3.75 -11.34 -24.98
CA ARG A 31 -4.88 -10.74 -24.23
C ARG A 31 -4.45 -9.85 -23.09
N ILE A 32 -3.29 -10.10 -22.52
CA ILE A 32 -2.79 -9.35 -21.39
C ILE A 32 -1.90 -8.22 -21.88
N VAL A 33 -2.27 -7.01 -21.53
CA VAL A 33 -1.44 -5.82 -21.75
C VAL A 33 -0.59 -5.63 -20.51
N ILE A 34 0.72 -5.69 -20.68
CA ILE A 34 1.69 -5.48 -19.61
C ILE A 34 2.27 -4.08 -19.74
N ASP A 35 2.20 -3.32 -18.67
CA ASP A 35 2.72 -1.96 -18.57
C ASP A 35 3.79 -1.89 -17.48
N VAL A 36 5.03 -1.66 -17.87
CA VAL A 36 6.15 -1.55 -16.93
C VAL A 36 6.14 -0.16 -16.30
N LEU A 37 5.99 -0.12 -14.98
CA LEU A 37 6.02 1.11 -14.22
C LEU A 37 7.44 1.57 -13.92
N THR A 38 7.60 2.88 -13.85
CA THR A 38 8.81 3.56 -13.39
C THR A 38 8.43 4.63 -12.37
N ASP A 39 9.38 5.03 -11.55
CA ASP A 39 9.16 6.07 -10.55
C ASP A 39 8.60 7.37 -11.16
N GLY A 40 7.58 7.94 -10.54
CA GLY A 40 6.88 9.15 -11.00
C GLY A 40 5.97 8.94 -12.22
N CYS A 41 5.84 7.72 -12.77
CA CYS A 41 5.02 7.52 -13.96
C CYS A 41 3.52 7.66 -13.65
N GLN A 42 2.78 8.18 -14.63
CA GLN A 42 1.33 8.42 -14.51
C GLN A 42 0.55 7.51 -15.46
N ARG A 43 -0.60 7.04 -15.00
CA ARG A 43 -1.53 6.21 -15.77
C ARG A 43 -2.98 6.58 -15.48
N LYS A 44 -3.82 6.44 -16.50
CA LYS A 44 -5.27 6.49 -16.29
C LYS A 44 -5.82 5.08 -16.19
N ILE A 45 -6.31 4.69 -15.00
CA ILE A 45 -6.77 3.32 -14.72
C ILE A 45 -8.15 3.40 -14.09
N ALA A 46 -9.12 2.72 -14.68
CA ALA A 46 -10.51 2.69 -14.20
C ALA A 46 -11.11 4.09 -13.96
N GLY A 47 -10.76 5.06 -14.80
CA GLY A 47 -11.22 6.45 -14.68
C GLY A 47 -10.42 7.33 -13.71
N MET A 48 -9.56 6.76 -12.88
CA MET A 48 -8.70 7.49 -11.96
C MET A 48 -7.38 7.90 -12.62
N ASP A 49 -6.86 9.06 -12.24
CA ASP A 49 -5.50 9.49 -12.58
C ASP A 49 -4.55 9.02 -11.48
N ILE A 50 -3.63 8.10 -11.82
CA ILE A 50 -2.75 7.44 -10.84
C ILE A 50 -1.30 7.81 -11.13
N THR A 51 -0.61 8.30 -10.11
CA THR A 51 0.85 8.49 -10.09
C THR A 51 1.47 7.39 -9.24
N PHE A 52 2.38 6.61 -9.82
CA PHE A 52 3.16 5.61 -9.10
C PHE A 52 4.49 6.21 -8.65
N PHE A 53 4.93 5.87 -7.46
CA PHE A 53 6.20 6.36 -6.91
C PHE A 53 6.96 5.27 -6.18
N SER A 54 8.29 5.30 -6.26
CA SER A 54 9.16 4.35 -5.56
C SER A 54 9.03 4.56 -4.05
N LEU A 55 8.90 3.47 -3.30
CA LEU A 55 8.91 3.50 -1.83
C LEU A 55 10.32 3.55 -1.26
N HIS A 56 11.34 3.46 -2.12
CA HIS A 56 12.76 3.42 -1.72
C HIS A 56 13.07 2.28 -0.74
N SER A 57 12.34 1.15 -0.89
CA SER A 57 12.58 -0.02 -0.05
C SER A 57 14.01 -0.51 -0.17
N THR A 58 14.58 -0.90 0.97
CA THR A 58 15.93 -1.49 1.03
C THR A 58 15.95 -2.99 0.77
N LYS A 59 14.77 -3.63 0.72
CA LYS A 59 14.62 -5.08 0.47
C LYS A 59 14.58 -5.35 -1.04
N GLU A 60 13.56 -4.83 -1.70
CA GLU A 60 13.26 -5.01 -3.12
C GLU A 60 12.56 -3.77 -3.64
N GLU A 61 12.59 -3.54 -4.96
CA GLU A 61 11.89 -2.44 -5.59
C GLU A 61 10.38 -2.56 -5.33
N GLN A 62 9.79 -1.53 -4.72
CA GLN A 62 8.37 -1.45 -4.41
C GLN A 62 7.82 -0.07 -4.80
N TYR A 63 6.55 -0.05 -5.18
CA TYR A 63 5.84 1.17 -5.55
C TYR A 63 4.62 1.40 -4.67
N GLY A 64 4.49 2.65 -4.22
CA GLY A 64 3.23 3.21 -3.77
C GLY A 64 2.49 3.87 -4.93
N PHE A 65 1.30 4.38 -4.64
CA PHE A 65 0.56 5.15 -5.62
C PHE A 65 -0.24 6.29 -4.98
N ARG A 66 -0.45 7.34 -5.76
CA ARG A 66 -1.43 8.40 -5.52
C ARG A 66 -2.47 8.35 -6.62
N ALA A 67 -3.72 8.07 -6.27
CA ALA A 67 -4.84 8.06 -7.19
C ALA A 67 -5.76 9.26 -6.94
N VAL A 68 -6.22 9.89 -8.01
CA VAL A 68 -7.27 10.90 -7.96
C VAL A 68 -8.50 10.33 -8.65
N THR A 69 -9.60 10.21 -7.90
CA THR A 69 -10.86 9.68 -8.42
C THR A 69 -11.54 10.68 -9.36
N PRO A 70 -12.54 10.24 -10.17
CA PRO A 70 -13.31 11.16 -11.00
C PRO A 70 -14.00 12.29 -10.21
N GLU A 71 -14.33 12.04 -8.93
CA GLU A 71 -14.93 13.00 -8.01
C GLU A 71 -13.90 13.94 -7.36
N GLY A 72 -12.63 13.78 -7.70
CA GLY A 72 -11.52 14.59 -7.19
C GLY A 72 -11.00 14.17 -5.81
N LYS A 73 -11.41 13.04 -5.25
CA LYS A 73 -10.84 12.51 -4.02
C LYS A 73 -9.46 11.90 -4.25
N THR A 74 -8.60 12.07 -3.29
CA THR A 74 -7.22 11.58 -3.34
C THR A 74 -7.02 10.39 -2.42
N VAL A 75 -6.52 9.30 -2.98
CA VAL A 75 -6.14 8.07 -2.27
C VAL A 75 -4.64 7.85 -2.43
N VAL A 76 -3.93 7.68 -1.33
CA VAL A 76 -2.49 7.36 -1.33
C VAL A 76 -2.27 6.03 -0.63
N CYS A 77 -1.47 5.16 -1.26
CA CYS A 77 -1.06 3.88 -0.69
C CYS A 77 0.46 3.83 -0.59
N LEU A 78 0.96 3.55 0.61
CA LEU A 78 2.39 3.48 0.91
C LEU A 78 2.95 2.04 0.86
N GLY A 79 2.16 1.04 0.41
CA GLY A 79 2.62 -0.35 0.39
C GLY A 79 2.88 -0.90 1.80
N ASP A 80 3.83 -1.80 1.93
CA ASP A 80 4.26 -2.40 3.20
C ASP A 80 5.62 -1.85 3.71
N GLU A 81 5.87 -0.57 3.43
CA GLU A 81 7.07 0.15 3.87
C GLU A 81 6.67 1.37 4.72
N PRO A 82 7.47 1.72 5.74
CA PRO A 82 7.35 2.98 6.43
C PRO A 82 7.50 4.18 5.47
N LEU A 83 6.89 5.31 5.80
CA LEU A 83 7.05 6.53 5.02
C LEU A 83 8.53 6.91 4.88
N ASN A 84 8.98 7.01 3.64
CA ASN A 84 10.27 7.61 3.31
C ASN A 84 10.10 9.14 3.11
N ASP A 85 11.02 9.93 3.62
CA ASP A 85 10.95 11.40 3.49
C ASP A 85 10.91 11.89 2.04
N ALA A 86 11.53 11.15 1.10
CA ALA A 86 11.47 11.46 -0.33
C ALA A 86 10.04 11.38 -0.90
N ASN A 87 9.14 10.63 -0.24
CA ASN A 87 7.76 10.45 -0.68
C ASN A 87 6.78 11.42 -0.02
N ARG A 88 7.25 12.29 0.88
CA ARG A 88 6.39 13.22 1.62
C ARG A 88 5.53 14.07 0.71
N ASP A 89 6.12 14.68 -0.30
CA ASP A 89 5.42 15.61 -1.20
C ASP A 89 4.32 14.92 -2.02
N VAL A 90 4.57 13.71 -2.52
CA VAL A 90 3.57 12.96 -3.29
C VAL A 90 2.47 12.37 -2.41
N ALA A 91 2.78 12.09 -1.14
CA ALA A 91 1.86 11.43 -0.20
C ALA A 91 1.00 12.37 0.62
N GLN A 92 1.37 13.66 0.76
CA GLN A 92 0.67 14.61 1.63
C GLN A 92 -0.73 14.99 1.15
N ASN A 93 -1.57 15.43 2.11
CA ASN A 93 -2.92 15.95 1.90
C ASN A 93 -3.87 14.95 1.21
N ALA A 94 -3.72 13.66 1.48
CA ALA A 94 -4.63 12.64 0.98
C ALA A 94 -5.98 12.71 1.68
N ASP A 95 -7.08 12.50 0.94
CA ASP A 95 -8.38 12.25 1.55
C ASP A 95 -8.38 10.89 2.26
N TRP A 96 -7.69 9.89 1.68
CA TRP A 96 -7.48 8.59 2.26
C TRP A 96 -6.03 8.16 2.14
N LEU A 97 -5.39 7.91 3.27
CA LEU A 97 -4.05 7.33 3.35
C LEU A 97 -4.16 5.86 3.73
N LEU A 98 -3.56 4.99 2.94
CA LEU A 98 -3.39 3.57 3.21
C LEU A 98 -1.93 3.34 3.61
N THR A 99 -1.69 2.84 4.82
CA THR A 99 -0.34 2.49 5.29
C THR A 99 -0.37 1.21 6.11
N GLU A 100 0.76 0.53 6.12
CA GLU A 100 0.93 -0.66 6.94
C GLU A 100 1.05 -0.31 8.43
N ALA A 101 0.72 -1.28 9.28
CA ALA A 101 1.14 -1.29 10.68
C ALA A 101 1.25 -2.73 11.15
N PHE A 102 2.47 -3.26 11.13
CA PHE A 102 2.69 -4.69 11.36
C PHE A 102 2.21 -5.15 12.74
N CYS A 103 2.41 -4.34 13.80
CA CYS A 103 1.97 -4.67 15.15
C CYS A 103 1.61 -3.41 15.96
N LEU A 104 1.06 -3.61 17.15
CA LEU A 104 0.95 -2.55 18.14
C LEU A 104 2.34 -2.12 18.63
N HIS A 105 2.52 -0.85 18.96
CA HIS A 105 3.78 -0.34 19.53
C HIS A 105 4.12 -1.02 20.86
N SER A 106 3.10 -1.34 21.68
CA SER A 106 3.28 -2.08 22.93
C SER A 106 3.87 -3.49 22.73
N GLU A 107 3.78 -4.04 21.52
CA GLU A 107 4.29 -5.36 21.15
C GLU A 107 5.54 -5.30 20.27
N ALA A 108 6.10 -4.10 20.05
CA ALA A 108 7.25 -3.89 19.18
C ALA A 108 8.49 -4.70 19.59
N GLU A 109 8.71 -4.93 20.89
CA GLU A 109 9.80 -5.78 21.35
C GLU A 109 9.65 -7.25 20.94
N ARG A 110 8.43 -7.74 20.88
CA ARG A 110 8.10 -9.12 20.48
C ARG A 110 8.26 -9.31 18.98
N TYR A 111 7.69 -8.41 18.19
CA TYR A 111 7.59 -8.57 16.74
C TYR A 111 8.76 -7.97 15.96
N LYS A 112 9.52 -7.07 16.59
CA LYS A 112 10.68 -6.42 15.97
C LYS A 112 10.37 -5.73 14.63
N PRO A 113 9.30 -4.90 14.54
CA PRO A 113 8.89 -4.31 13.27
C PRO A 113 10.00 -3.48 12.63
N TYR A 114 10.70 -2.69 13.39
CA TYR A 114 11.75 -1.79 12.90
C TYR A 114 12.96 -2.54 12.31
N GLU A 115 13.32 -3.72 12.87
CA GLU A 115 14.38 -4.57 12.32
C GLU A 115 13.98 -5.18 10.97
N LYS A 116 12.68 -5.26 10.69
CA LYS A 116 12.08 -5.81 9.47
C LYS A 116 11.63 -4.73 8.49
N HIS A 117 11.94 -3.45 8.77
CA HIS A 117 11.47 -2.30 8.00
C HIS A 117 9.94 -2.23 7.91
N HIS A 118 9.29 -2.35 9.07
CA HIS A 118 7.84 -2.15 9.24
C HIS A 118 7.57 -1.12 10.33
N SER A 119 6.35 -0.62 10.38
CA SER A 119 5.87 0.33 11.38
C SER A 119 4.88 -0.31 12.37
N THR A 120 4.55 0.44 13.41
CA THR A 120 3.52 0.09 14.38
C THR A 120 2.24 0.91 14.13
N ALA A 121 1.13 0.53 14.77
CA ALA A 121 -0.11 1.32 14.69
C ALA A 121 0.08 2.77 15.17
N LEU A 122 0.94 2.97 16.19
CA LEU A 122 1.32 4.31 16.65
C LEU A 122 2.02 5.12 15.56
N ASP A 123 2.93 4.48 14.80
CA ASP A 123 3.66 5.13 13.71
C ASP A 123 2.75 5.42 12.50
N ALA A 124 1.79 4.53 12.20
CA ALA A 124 0.78 4.79 11.18
C ALA A 124 -0.04 6.05 11.50
N GLY A 125 -0.44 6.23 12.76
CA GLY A 125 -1.10 7.46 13.22
C GLY A 125 -0.20 8.70 13.05
N LYS A 126 1.08 8.62 13.44
CA LYS A 126 2.05 9.72 13.24
C LYS A 126 2.25 10.06 11.77
N THR A 127 2.34 9.03 10.92
CA THR A 127 2.48 9.20 9.47
C THR A 127 1.28 9.92 8.89
N ALA A 128 0.06 9.51 9.24
CA ALA A 128 -1.18 10.15 8.79
C ALA A 128 -1.25 11.64 9.22
N ALA A 129 -0.89 11.94 10.47
CA ALA A 129 -0.84 13.30 10.98
C ALA A 129 0.22 14.15 10.25
N THR A 130 1.42 13.61 10.07
CA THR A 130 2.54 14.28 9.38
C THR A 130 2.22 14.60 7.93
N LEU A 131 1.51 13.71 7.25
CA LEU A 131 1.07 13.86 5.87
C LEU A 131 -0.23 14.66 5.72
N HIS A 132 -0.80 15.15 6.82
CA HIS A 132 -2.09 15.86 6.82
C HIS A 132 -3.21 15.09 6.11
N ALA A 133 -3.22 13.77 6.25
CA ALA A 133 -4.30 12.94 5.72
C ALA A 133 -5.63 13.25 6.44
N ARG A 134 -6.75 13.05 5.76
CA ARG A 134 -8.08 13.21 6.37
C ARG A 134 -8.57 11.92 7.03
N ASN A 135 -8.32 10.78 6.37
CA ASN A 135 -8.71 9.46 6.82
C ASN A 135 -7.52 8.51 6.68
N LEU A 136 -7.47 7.51 7.55
CA LEU A 136 -6.41 6.49 7.61
C LEU A 136 -7.01 5.10 7.47
N ILE A 137 -6.47 4.29 6.56
CA ILE A 137 -6.71 2.86 6.50
C ILE A 137 -5.41 2.16 6.90
N ILE A 138 -5.48 1.30 7.92
CA ILE A 138 -4.36 0.48 8.38
C ILE A 138 -4.55 -0.95 7.88
N TYR A 139 -3.54 -1.52 7.26
CA TYR A 139 -3.52 -2.90 6.77
C TYR A 139 -2.15 -3.56 7.04
N HIS A 140 -1.94 -4.78 6.57
CA HIS A 140 -0.70 -5.55 6.75
C HIS A 140 -0.31 -5.68 8.22
N THR A 141 -1.25 -6.20 9.01
CA THR A 141 -1.09 -6.42 10.45
C THR A 141 -0.69 -7.86 10.74
N GLU A 142 -0.13 -8.12 11.92
CA GLU A 142 0.04 -9.48 12.43
C GLU A 142 -1.33 -10.13 12.75
N ASP A 143 -1.36 -11.46 12.86
CA ASP A 143 -2.61 -12.25 12.98
C ASP A 143 -2.93 -12.71 14.41
N ASP A 144 -2.02 -12.55 15.37
CA ASP A 144 -2.21 -13.05 16.74
C ASP A 144 -3.35 -12.33 17.49
N SER A 145 -3.65 -11.08 17.12
CA SER A 145 -4.62 -10.22 17.80
C SER A 145 -5.95 -10.05 17.05
N LEU A 146 -6.27 -10.91 16.10
CA LEU A 146 -7.46 -10.79 15.22
C LEU A 146 -8.76 -10.37 15.91
N PRO A 147 -9.17 -10.96 17.06
CA PRO A 147 -10.45 -10.60 17.69
C PRO A 147 -10.52 -9.16 18.24
N SER A 148 -9.37 -8.55 18.53
CA SER A 148 -9.27 -7.19 19.11
C SER A 148 -8.59 -6.20 18.17
N ARG A 149 -8.06 -6.67 17.04
CA ARG A 149 -7.19 -5.93 16.11
C ARG A 149 -7.76 -4.58 15.72
N GLN A 150 -8.95 -4.56 15.16
CA GLN A 150 -9.57 -3.32 14.67
C GLN A 150 -9.61 -2.24 15.77
N LYS A 151 -10.08 -2.61 16.94
CA LYS A 151 -10.21 -1.66 18.07
C LYS A 151 -8.85 -1.24 18.63
N ALA A 152 -7.93 -2.19 18.81
CA ALA A 152 -6.62 -1.93 19.42
C ALA A 152 -5.75 -1.05 18.52
N TYR A 153 -5.64 -1.38 17.23
CA TYR A 153 -4.85 -0.62 16.26
C TYR A 153 -5.42 0.79 16.03
N ALA A 154 -6.75 0.89 15.90
CA ALA A 154 -7.39 2.20 15.77
C ALA A 154 -7.18 3.07 17.03
N ALA A 155 -7.28 2.49 18.23
CA ALA A 155 -7.05 3.22 19.48
C ALA A 155 -5.60 3.71 19.61
N GLU A 156 -4.62 2.89 19.22
CA GLU A 156 -3.22 3.28 19.27
C GLU A 156 -2.86 4.35 18.23
N ALA A 157 -3.33 4.21 17.00
CA ALA A 157 -3.14 5.22 15.97
C ALA A 157 -3.79 6.56 16.34
N ALA A 158 -4.94 6.53 17.01
CA ALA A 158 -5.67 7.72 17.49
C ALA A 158 -4.89 8.55 18.53
N LEU A 159 -3.84 8.02 19.12
CA LEU A 159 -2.97 8.80 20.01
C LEU A 159 -2.25 9.94 19.27
N ASN A 160 -2.05 9.80 17.96
CA ASN A 160 -1.35 10.80 17.13
C ASN A 160 -2.18 11.33 15.96
N PHE A 161 -3.34 10.74 15.66
CA PHE A 161 -4.16 11.12 14.53
C PHE A 161 -5.62 11.27 14.94
N SER A 162 -6.20 12.44 14.66
CA SER A 162 -7.58 12.76 15.03
C SER A 162 -8.60 12.54 13.92
N GLY A 163 -8.17 12.10 12.73
CA GLY A 163 -9.07 11.80 11.62
C GLY A 163 -9.77 10.45 11.77
N HIS A 164 -10.55 10.08 10.77
CA HIS A 164 -11.22 8.79 10.75
C HIS A 164 -10.21 7.65 10.50
N ILE A 165 -10.25 6.60 11.32
CA ILE A 165 -9.35 5.45 11.24
C ILE A 165 -10.15 4.18 10.96
N VAL A 166 -9.74 3.43 9.94
CA VAL A 166 -10.31 2.14 9.56
C VAL A 166 -9.21 1.09 9.61
N VAL A 167 -9.49 -0.04 10.26
CA VAL A 167 -8.62 -1.23 10.27
C VAL A 167 -9.48 -2.38 9.74
N PRO A 168 -9.52 -2.61 8.43
CA PRO A 168 -10.43 -3.57 7.82
C PRO A 168 -10.01 -5.01 8.07
N ASP A 169 -10.96 -5.92 8.06
CA ASP A 169 -10.72 -7.35 7.84
C ASP A 169 -10.67 -7.65 6.34
N ASP A 170 -10.19 -8.85 6.00
CA ASP A 170 -10.17 -9.30 4.62
C ASP A 170 -11.59 -9.28 4.02
N LEU A 171 -11.70 -8.76 2.80
CA LEU A 171 -12.95 -8.59 2.05
C LEU A 171 -13.89 -7.47 2.57
N ASP A 172 -13.51 -6.73 3.60
CA ASP A 172 -14.25 -5.53 3.97
C ASP A 172 -14.21 -4.47 2.87
N SER A 173 -15.30 -3.72 2.75
CA SER A 173 -15.42 -2.62 1.78
C SER A 173 -15.46 -1.29 2.52
N VAL A 174 -14.64 -0.35 2.05
CA VAL A 174 -14.63 1.04 2.54
C VAL A 174 -15.13 1.95 1.43
N THR A 175 -16.17 2.73 1.71
CA THR A 175 -16.63 3.77 0.78
C THR A 175 -15.80 5.03 0.98
N LEU A 176 -15.18 5.51 -0.09
CA LEU A 176 -14.31 6.69 -0.10
C LEU A 176 -15.10 8.01 -0.16
#